data_d0cd9b2f8592778345192c02ee66098f
#
_entry.id   d0cd9b2f8592778345192c02ee66098f
#
_cell.length_a   1.000
_cell.length_b   1.000
_cell.length_c   1.000
_cell.angle_alpha   90.00
_cell.angle_beta   90.00
_cell.angle_gamma   90.00
#
_symmetry.space_group_name_H-M   'P 1'
#
loop_
_entity.id
_entity.type
_entity.pdbx_description
1 polymer ?
#
loop_
_entity_poly.entity_id
_entity_poly.type
_entity_poly.pdbx_seq_one_letter_code
_entity_poly.pdbx_strand_id
1 'polypeptide(L)'
;MAVERIRRRRPVRQRIIEVGRKKVVKVRSRGLFVLPNLFTTASLFCAFISIVQAMEQNFGLAALMIMLSMLFDGMDGRVARLTHTQSEFGVQFDSIADMTAFGVAPALVMYKFCLYTLGGLGWAAAFVYCLCAGVRLARFNCCLLYTSP
;
A
#
# COMPACT_ATOMS: atom_id res chain seq x y z
N MET A 1 4.53 -32.35 32.11
CA MET A 1 5.79 -32.42 32.87
C MET A 1 6.94 -33.16 32.15
N ALA A 2 6.71 -34.18 31.30
CA ALA A 2 7.80 -34.89 30.59
C ALA A 2 8.46 -34.07 29.44
N VAL A 3 7.71 -33.25 28.70
CA VAL A 3 8.18 -32.50 27.56
C VAL A 3 9.14 -31.36 27.99
N GLU A 4 8.96 -30.80 29.19
CA GLU A 4 9.79 -29.71 29.71
C GLU A 4 11.17 -30.17 30.19
N ARG A 5 11.28 -31.45 30.61
CA ARG A 5 12.59 -32.05 30.98
C ARG A 5 13.47 -32.32 29.75
N ILE A 6 12.93 -32.61 28.59
CA ILE A 6 13.69 -32.87 27.36
C ILE A 6 14.30 -31.57 26.82
N ARG A 7 13.65 -30.43 27.03
CA ARG A 7 14.14 -29.11 26.59
C ARG A 7 15.43 -28.66 27.33
N ARG A 8 15.65 -29.15 28.56
CA ARG A 8 16.82 -28.79 29.38
C ARG A 8 18.11 -29.52 28.97
N ARG A 9 18.04 -30.62 28.20
CA ARG A 9 19.23 -31.45 27.87
C ARG A 9 19.85 -31.20 26.50
N ARG A 10 19.39 -30.20 25.75
CA ARG A 10 20.04 -29.88 24.48
C ARG A 10 21.40 -29.21 24.71
N PRO A 11 22.49 -29.73 24.07
CA PRO A 11 23.82 -29.16 24.25
C PRO A 11 23.85 -27.68 23.83
N VAL A 12 24.59 -26.88 24.56
CA VAL A 12 24.70 -25.42 24.39
C VAL A 12 24.99 -25.04 22.92
N ARG A 13 25.79 -25.86 22.23
CA ARG A 13 26.12 -25.70 20.82
C ARG A 13 24.89 -25.69 19.90
N GLN A 14 23.90 -26.55 20.15
CA GLN A 14 22.66 -26.57 19.36
C GLN A 14 21.78 -25.34 19.62
N ARG A 15 21.77 -24.80 20.85
CA ARG A 15 21.07 -23.56 21.19
C ARG A 15 21.70 -22.36 20.47
N ILE A 16 23.02 -22.29 20.39
CA ILE A 16 23.71 -21.19 19.69
C ILE A 16 23.42 -21.23 18.20
N ILE A 17 23.39 -22.42 17.58
CA ILE A 17 23.06 -22.58 16.17
C ILE A 17 21.59 -22.21 15.88
N GLU A 18 20.64 -22.60 16.75
CA GLU A 18 19.23 -22.23 16.58
C GLU A 18 19.01 -20.72 16.77
N VAL A 19 19.67 -20.08 17.71
CA VAL A 19 19.60 -18.63 17.93
C VAL A 19 20.24 -17.88 16.77
N GLY A 20 21.38 -18.36 16.26
CA GLY A 20 22.04 -17.81 15.10
C GLY A 20 21.16 -17.94 13.84
N ARG A 21 20.54 -19.12 13.61
CA ARG A 21 19.64 -19.37 12.47
C ARG A 21 18.38 -18.49 12.57
N LYS A 22 17.77 -18.34 13.76
CA LYS A 22 16.62 -17.44 13.96
C LYS A 22 16.99 -15.97 13.74
N LYS A 23 18.19 -15.55 14.14
CA LYS A 23 18.68 -14.19 13.92
C LYS A 23 18.92 -13.91 12.43
N VAL A 24 19.54 -14.83 11.71
CA VAL A 24 19.79 -14.72 10.25
C VAL A 24 18.48 -14.71 9.46
N VAL A 25 17.52 -15.58 9.81
CA VAL A 25 16.18 -15.59 9.16
C VAL A 25 15.43 -14.30 9.45
N LYS A 26 15.52 -13.74 10.67
CA LYS A 26 14.85 -12.48 11.04
C LYS A 26 15.47 -11.26 10.36
N VAL A 27 16.77 -11.26 10.08
CA VAL A 27 17.45 -10.18 9.34
C VAL A 27 17.13 -10.27 7.84
N ARG A 28 17.09 -11.48 7.28
CA ARG A 28 16.76 -11.69 5.87
C ARG A 28 15.31 -11.33 5.55
N SER A 29 14.37 -11.56 6.49
CA SER A 29 12.97 -11.17 6.31
C SER A 29 12.77 -9.65 6.37
N ARG A 30 13.52 -8.90 7.17
CA ARG A 30 13.38 -7.44 7.27
C ARG A 30 13.67 -6.72 5.95
N GLY A 31 14.65 -7.16 5.17
CA GLY A 31 14.96 -6.58 3.86
C GLY A 31 13.87 -6.84 2.81
N LEU A 32 13.20 -8.00 2.86
CA LEU A 32 12.12 -8.33 1.93
C LEU A 32 10.82 -7.55 2.23
N PHE A 33 10.59 -7.14 3.49
CA PHE A 33 9.42 -6.32 3.86
C PHE A 33 9.52 -4.86 3.38
N VAL A 34 10.72 -4.38 3.10
CA VAL A 34 10.95 -2.99 2.64
C VAL A 34 10.60 -2.84 1.15
N LEU A 35 10.77 -3.92 0.36
CA LEU A 35 10.59 -3.87 -1.09
C LEU A 35 9.17 -3.47 -1.52
N PRO A 36 8.08 -4.13 -1.05
CA PRO A 36 6.72 -3.74 -1.41
C PRO A 36 6.39 -2.32 -0.93
N ASN A 37 6.79 -1.94 0.29
CA ASN A 37 6.56 -0.59 0.80
C ASN A 37 7.25 0.50 -0.03
N LEU A 38 8.37 0.19 -0.68
CA LEU A 38 9.05 1.13 -1.58
C LEU A 38 8.23 1.40 -2.85
N PHE A 39 7.63 0.36 -3.44
CA PHE A 39 6.76 0.51 -4.61
C PHE A 39 5.48 1.28 -4.27
N THR A 40 4.86 0.98 -3.13
CA THR A 40 3.69 1.72 -2.63
C THR A 40 4.03 3.19 -2.38
N THR A 41 5.21 3.48 -1.83
CA THR A 41 5.68 4.87 -1.66
C THR A 41 5.90 5.55 -3.00
N ALA A 42 6.44 4.86 -3.99
CA ALA A 42 6.64 5.41 -5.35
C ALA A 42 5.29 5.68 -6.03
N SER A 43 4.30 4.79 -5.89
CA SER A 43 2.93 4.99 -6.38
C SER A 43 2.31 6.24 -5.75
N LEU A 44 2.38 6.37 -4.43
CA LEU A 44 1.88 7.54 -3.70
C LEU A 44 2.58 8.84 -4.15
N PHE A 45 3.89 8.80 -4.39
CA PHE A 45 4.65 9.94 -4.87
C PHE A 45 4.22 10.36 -6.29
N CYS A 46 4.00 9.40 -7.20
CA CYS A 46 3.46 9.69 -8.53
C CYS A 46 2.06 10.31 -8.46
N ALA A 47 1.18 9.81 -7.58
CA ALA A 47 -0.13 10.39 -7.36
C ALA A 47 -0.05 11.83 -6.84
N PHE A 48 0.88 12.11 -5.93
CA PHE A 48 1.11 13.46 -5.43
C PHE A 48 1.60 14.41 -6.53
N ILE A 49 2.59 14.00 -7.33
CA ILE A 49 3.06 14.79 -8.49
C ILE A 49 1.92 15.07 -9.46
N SER A 50 1.05 14.09 -9.72
CA SER A 50 -0.12 14.28 -10.58
C SER A 50 -1.01 15.43 -10.11
N ILE A 51 -1.27 15.52 -8.80
CA ILE A 51 -2.05 16.62 -8.22
C ILE A 51 -1.34 17.96 -8.43
N VAL A 52 -0.03 18.02 -8.18
CA VAL A 52 0.76 19.24 -8.38
C VAL A 52 0.73 19.69 -9.85
N GLN A 53 0.93 18.76 -10.80
CA GLN A 53 0.87 19.06 -12.23
C GLN A 53 -0.54 19.52 -12.67
N ALA A 54 -1.59 18.97 -12.08
CA ALA A 54 -2.95 19.44 -12.34
C ALA A 54 -3.18 20.88 -11.83
N MET A 55 -2.54 21.27 -10.73
CA MET A 55 -2.57 22.64 -10.23
C MET A 55 -1.86 23.61 -11.17
N GLU A 56 -0.80 23.17 -11.84
CA GLU A 56 -0.04 23.91 -12.85
C GLU A 56 -0.69 23.87 -14.25
N GLN A 57 -1.90 23.34 -14.39
CA GLN A 57 -2.63 23.20 -15.66
C GLN A 57 -2.00 22.21 -16.67
N ASN A 58 -1.00 21.43 -16.26
CA ASN A 58 -0.35 20.41 -17.08
C ASN A 58 -1.10 19.08 -17.03
N PHE A 59 -2.32 19.04 -17.55
CA PHE A 59 -3.20 17.88 -17.44
C PHE A 59 -2.67 16.62 -18.13
N GLY A 60 -1.87 16.79 -19.20
CA GLY A 60 -1.23 15.66 -19.89
C GLY A 60 -0.22 14.92 -19.00
N LEU A 61 0.64 15.66 -18.31
CA LEU A 61 1.58 15.10 -17.34
C LEU A 61 0.86 14.54 -16.11
N ALA A 62 -0.17 15.24 -15.63
CA ALA A 62 -0.99 14.75 -14.51
C ALA A 62 -1.60 13.38 -14.80
N ALA A 63 -2.20 13.20 -15.97
CA ALA A 63 -2.77 11.93 -16.40
C ALA A 63 -1.70 10.83 -16.54
N LEU A 64 -0.55 11.14 -17.10
CA LEU A 64 0.56 10.21 -17.25
C LEU A 64 1.07 9.74 -15.88
N MET A 65 1.17 10.64 -14.88
CA MET A 65 1.58 10.31 -13.52
C MET A 65 0.57 9.42 -12.79
N ILE A 66 -0.74 9.59 -13.06
CA ILE A 66 -1.77 8.65 -12.56
C ILE A 66 -1.58 7.27 -13.16
N MET A 67 -1.34 7.17 -14.47
CA MET A 67 -1.09 5.88 -15.13
C MET A 67 0.16 5.19 -14.56
N LEU A 68 1.22 5.96 -14.31
CA LEU A 68 2.45 5.45 -13.72
C LEU A 68 2.25 4.99 -12.27
N SER A 69 1.47 5.73 -11.48
CA SER A 69 1.06 5.33 -10.13
C SER A 69 0.32 3.99 -10.14
N MET A 70 -0.61 3.81 -11.08
CA MET A 70 -1.35 2.57 -11.30
C MET A 70 -0.45 1.37 -11.64
N LEU A 71 0.60 1.61 -12.43
CA LEU A 71 1.57 0.59 -12.80
C LEU A 71 2.38 0.13 -11.58
N PHE A 72 2.87 1.07 -10.76
CA PHE A 72 3.62 0.77 -9.54
C PHE A 72 2.77 0.00 -8.53
N ASP A 73 1.53 0.39 -8.33
CA ASP A 73 0.56 -0.27 -7.49
C ASP A 73 0.26 -1.72 -7.93
N GLY A 74 0.10 -1.95 -9.23
CA GLY A 74 -0.04 -3.31 -9.77
C GLY A 74 1.19 -4.18 -9.58
N MET A 75 2.39 -3.59 -9.51
CA MET A 75 3.66 -4.31 -9.30
C MET A 75 3.86 -4.68 -7.84
N ASP A 76 3.60 -3.78 -6.88
CA ASP A 76 3.79 -4.06 -5.45
C ASP A 76 2.85 -5.16 -4.95
N GLY A 77 1.58 -5.16 -5.38
CA GLY A 77 0.64 -6.24 -5.10
C GLY A 77 1.10 -7.61 -5.62
N ARG A 78 1.76 -7.68 -6.77
CA ARG A 78 2.34 -8.92 -7.30
C ARG A 78 3.59 -9.34 -6.53
N VAL A 79 4.48 -8.40 -6.22
CA VAL A 79 5.71 -8.67 -5.44
C VAL A 79 5.36 -9.15 -4.03
N ALA A 80 4.40 -8.51 -3.36
CA ALA A 80 3.95 -8.89 -2.03
C ALA A 80 3.37 -10.33 -1.99
N ARG A 81 2.62 -10.73 -3.03
CA ARG A 81 2.10 -12.09 -3.16
C ARG A 81 3.19 -13.13 -3.42
N LEU A 82 4.18 -12.83 -4.25
CA LEU A 82 5.28 -13.72 -4.58
C LEU A 82 6.25 -13.93 -3.41
N THR A 83 6.43 -12.92 -2.57
CA THR A 83 7.39 -12.98 -1.46
C THR A 83 6.79 -13.48 -0.16
N HIS A 84 5.47 -13.71 -0.07
CA HIS A 84 4.76 -14.08 1.17
C HIS A 84 5.10 -13.20 2.38
N THR A 85 5.43 -11.92 2.15
CA THR A 85 5.91 -10.98 3.15
C THR A 85 4.91 -9.86 3.43
N GLN A 86 3.62 -10.19 3.49
CA GLN A 86 2.59 -9.22 3.84
C GLN A 86 2.68 -8.90 5.35
N SER A 87 2.99 -7.65 5.68
CA SER A 87 2.83 -7.14 7.04
C SER A 87 1.48 -6.44 7.16
N GLU A 88 0.84 -6.51 8.33
CA GLU A 88 -0.41 -5.77 8.60
C GLU A 88 -0.26 -4.28 8.31
N PHE A 89 0.89 -3.70 8.65
CA PHE A 89 1.22 -2.30 8.32
C PHE A 89 1.28 -2.07 6.80
N GLY A 90 1.90 -2.97 6.03
CA GLY A 90 2.01 -2.85 4.58
C GLY A 90 0.65 -2.82 3.90
N VAL A 91 -0.28 -3.68 4.32
CA VAL A 91 -1.65 -3.74 3.79
C VAL A 91 -2.42 -2.44 4.08
N GLN A 92 -2.27 -1.87 5.28
CA GLN A 92 -2.92 -0.61 5.63
C GLN A 92 -2.31 0.58 4.87
N PHE A 93 -0.99 0.60 4.72
CA PHE A 93 -0.28 1.63 3.97
C PHE A 93 -0.63 1.61 2.48
N ASP A 94 -0.73 0.41 1.89
CA ASP A 94 -1.18 0.17 0.52
C ASP A 94 -2.60 0.72 0.29
N SER A 95 -3.52 0.45 1.23
CA SER A 95 -4.89 0.96 1.15
C SER A 95 -4.98 2.49 1.20
N ILE A 96 -4.09 3.15 1.93
CA ILE A 96 -4.02 4.62 1.98
C ILE A 96 -3.45 5.16 0.66
N ALA A 97 -2.42 4.51 0.12
CA ALA A 97 -1.83 4.86 -1.17
C ALA A 97 -2.85 4.69 -2.31
N ASP A 98 -3.59 3.59 -2.32
CA ASP A 98 -4.69 3.31 -3.26
C ASP A 98 -5.77 4.39 -3.21
N MET A 99 -6.21 4.76 -2.00
CA MET A 99 -7.20 5.82 -1.83
C MET A 99 -6.72 7.14 -2.43
N THR A 100 -5.43 7.46 -2.26
CA THR A 100 -4.84 8.69 -2.79
C THR A 100 -4.68 8.61 -4.30
N ALA A 101 -4.18 7.51 -4.83
CA ALA A 101 -3.89 7.33 -6.26
C ALA A 101 -5.16 7.20 -7.11
N PHE A 102 -6.17 6.49 -6.63
CA PHE A 102 -7.40 6.18 -7.38
C PHE A 102 -8.61 7.00 -6.96
N GLY A 103 -8.62 7.54 -5.74
CA GLY A 103 -9.71 8.36 -5.23
C GLY A 103 -9.41 9.85 -5.36
N VAL A 104 -8.39 10.32 -4.66
CA VAL A 104 -8.11 11.76 -4.51
C VAL A 104 -7.50 12.36 -5.75
N ALA A 105 -6.43 11.76 -6.32
CA ALA A 105 -5.71 12.32 -7.44
C ALA A 105 -6.59 12.46 -8.69
N PRO A 106 -7.33 11.44 -9.17
CA PRO A 106 -8.22 11.59 -10.31
C PRO A 106 -9.35 12.58 -10.06
N ALA A 107 -9.92 12.60 -8.84
CA ALA A 107 -10.98 13.54 -8.49
C ALA A 107 -10.52 15.00 -8.62
N LEU A 108 -9.33 15.32 -8.11
CA LEU A 108 -8.76 16.66 -8.16
C LEU A 108 -8.32 17.07 -9.58
N VAL A 109 -7.75 16.13 -10.35
CA VAL A 109 -7.39 16.37 -11.75
C VAL A 109 -8.63 16.68 -12.58
N MET A 110 -9.70 15.88 -12.45
CA MET A 110 -10.97 16.11 -13.15
C MET A 110 -11.67 17.39 -12.67
N TYR A 111 -11.60 17.69 -11.40
CA TYR A 111 -12.11 18.95 -10.87
C TYR A 111 -11.45 20.15 -11.53
N LYS A 112 -10.12 20.16 -11.60
CA LYS A 112 -9.36 21.25 -12.24
C LYS A 112 -9.55 21.28 -13.75
N PHE A 113 -9.72 20.13 -14.42
CA PHE A 113 -9.84 20.04 -15.86
C PHE A 113 -11.17 20.58 -16.38
N CYS A 114 -12.31 20.14 -15.83
CA CYS A 114 -13.61 20.53 -16.35
C CYS A 114 -14.65 20.92 -15.30
N LEU A 115 -14.59 20.35 -14.06
CA LEU A 115 -15.61 20.58 -13.06
C LEU A 115 -15.51 21.95 -12.37
N TYR A 116 -14.39 22.63 -12.49
CA TYR A 116 -14.18 23.96 -11.92
C TYR A 116 -15.22 24.98 -12.42
N THR A 117 -15.64 24.86 -13.68
CA THR A 117 -16.64 25.74 -14.28
C THR A 117 -18.03 25.59 -13.68
N LEU A 118 -18.35 24.45 -13.06
CA LEU A 118 -19.64 24.16 -12.42
C LEU A 118 -19.76 24.75 -11.00
N GLY A 119 -18.71 25.40 -10.48
CA GLY A 119 -18.72 25.98 -9.15
C GLY A 119 -18.97 24.97 -8.05
N GLY A 120 -19.97 25.21 -7.19
CA GLY A 120 -20.30 24.35 -6.03
C GLY A 120 -20.67 22.92 -6.38
N LEU A 121 -21.30 22.67 -7.53
CA LEU A 121 -21.64 21.31 -7.98
C LEU A 121 -20.41 20.53 -8.41
N GLY A 122 -19.39 21.20 -8.95
CA GLY A 122 -18.15 20.55 -9.43
C GLY A 122 -17.35 19.92 -8.29
N TRP A 123 -17.10 20.64 -7.21
CA TRP A 123 -16.37 20.07 -6.08
C TRP A 123 -17.20 19.03 -5.30
N ALA A 124 -18.53 19.18 -5.25
CA ALA A 124 -19.41 18.17 -4.66
C ALA A 124 -19.35 16.86 -5.43
N ALA A 125 -19.36 16.89 -6.78
CA ALA A 125 -19.21 15.71 -7.63
C ALA A 125 -17.84 15.04 -7.43
N ALA A 126 -16.76 15.80 -7.39
CA ALA A 126 -15.41 15.29 -7.11
C ALA A 126 -15.32 14.62 -5.72
N PHE A 127 -15.96 15.23 -4.71
CA PHE A 127 -16.02 14.67 -3.37
C PHE A 127 -16.81 13.35 -3.32
N VAL A 128 -17.97 13.27 -3.98
CA VAL A 128 -18.77 12.03 -4.06
C VAL A 128 -17.97 10.92 -4.72
N TYR A 129 -17.24 11.21 -5.79
CA TYR A 129 -16.36 10.23 -6.43
C TYR A 129 -15.30 9.70 -5.46
N CYS A 130 -14.61 10.60 -4.76
CA CYS A 130 -13.60 10.26 -3.75
C CYS A 130 -14.21 9.43 -2.60
N LEU A 131 -15.41 9.80 -2.12
CA LEU A 131 -16.13 9.08 -1.08
C LEU A 131 -16.48 7.65 -1.53
N CYS A 132 -16.99 7.48 -2.74
CA CYS A 132 -17.31 6.16 -3.30
C CYS A 132 -16.08 5.26 -3.40
N ALA A 133 -14.94 5.81 -3.83
CA ALA A 133 -13.66 5.08 -3.87
C ALA A 133 -13.24 4.64 -2.46
N GLY A 134 -13.34 5.52 -1.46
CA GLY A 134 -13.01 5.23 -0.07
C GLY A 134 -13.92 4.16 0.56
N VAL A 135 -15.22 4.25 0.34
CA VAL A 135 -16.19 3.26 0.85
C VAL A 135 -15.93 1.89 0.22
N ARG A 136 -15.62 1.84 -1.09
CA ARG A 136 -15.26 0.58 -1.78
C ARG A 136 -14.03 -0.06 -1.16
N LEU A 137 -12.97 0.70 -0.93
CA LEU A 137 -11.72 0.23 -0.29
C LEU A 137 -11.96 -0.22 1.16
N ALA A 138 -12.69 0.55 1.95
CA ALA A 138 -13.03 0.21 3.33
C ALA A 138 -13.82 -1.10 3.41
N ARG A 139 -14.79 -1.30 2.50
CA ARG A 139 -15.58 -2.53 2.42
C ARG A 139 -14.72 -3.74 2.08
N PHE A 140 -13.77 -3.58 1.16
CA PHE A 140 -12.82 -4.64 0.78
C PHE A 140 -11.91 -5.01 1.95
N ASN A 141 -11.36 -4.04 2.66
CA ASN A 141 -10.51 -4.26 3.83
C ASN A 141 -11.26 -4.92 4.99
N CYS A 142 -12.50 -4.51 5.23
CA CYS A 142 -13.35 -5.12 6.26
C CYS A 142 -13.61 -6.60 5.95
N CYS A 143 -13.86 -6.95 4.70
CA CYS A 143 -14.05 -8.33 4.27
C CYS A 143 -12.79 -9.18 4.47
N LEU A 144 -11.60 -8.64 4.20
CA LEU A 144 -10.31 -9.30 4.43
C LEU A 144 -10.04 -9.56 5.91
N LEU A 145 -10.33 -8.60 6.79
CA LEU A 145 -10.17 -8.74 8.25
C LEU A 145 -11.11 -9.79 8.84
N TYR A 146 -12.33 -9.92 8.30
CA TYR A 146 -13.31 -10.88 8.78
C TYR A 146 -13.08 -12.30 8.27
N THR A 147 -12.34 -12.48 7.16
CA THR A 147 -12.08 -13.79 6.53
C THR A 147 -10.73 -14.39 6.97
N SER A 148 -9.91 -13.64 7.73
CA SER A 148 -8.67 -14.17 8.30
C SER A 148 -9.00 -14.99 9.55
N PRO A 149 -8.72 -16.32 9.57
CA PRO A 149 -8.93 -17.17 10.72
C PRO A 149 -7.97 -16.86 11.87
#